data_4c72fb3d515b8152133f70a7afb89291
#
_entry.id   4c72fb3d515b8152133f70a7afb89291
#
_cell.length_a   1.000
_cell.length_b   1.000
_cell.length_c   1.000
_cell.angle_alpha   90.00
_cell.angle_beta   90.00
_cell.angle_gamma   90.00
#
_symmetry.space_group_name_H-M   'P 1'
#
loop_
_entity.id
_entity.type
_entity.pdbx_description
1 polymer ?
#
loop_
_entity_poly.entity_id
_entity_poly.type
_entity_poly.pdbx_seq_one_letter_code
_entity_poly.pdbx_strand_id
1 'polypeptide(L)'
;MKTTLTQSFIINKLSVHVKPELNSSGKVVFEPNPQQKPYIVFDDHRDSPVGFGVKVSLTKKTYVIQRRVSSGTRDVKEGKKPSSVLKVKVGNVSDFPSIDQAREAARQLVQTMIATKRNPNRIKRETEASELTISEVFAQYRQHLLGRSKPAKPNTLSVLDKAENRLKEWQALRVKDLTGNDILRKFDEIASRARTAAEQTFRWANVAVKHAIEIEAGNAQTQQRQPSLSYNPFSILKVQKKFRTRSELEDSYKAKGVRNPLSPKDSLGRFLTALHNKRSFNRLGCDYLLLTVLLGARKEETASLCWREYLTNEEAKTTSYVDLENRKIRFYDTKNRNDHELPICDAVKRVLEDRRDIVQEAETRHERLKWVFPARSKRSKAGHYSDSKSLREYLCTEAEIVKLGMHDLRRTFGRLAEELTSYAVVKKLLNHRNTTDPTERYAVPDEDRVYEALQRIELHMLMTAPTLYNALLASAKYPPLSDNKE
;
A
#
# COMPACT_ATOMS: atom_id res chain seq x y z
N MET A 1 9.65 -3.21 59.33
CA MET A 1 8.73 -2.67 60.34
C MET A 1 7.35 -2.38 59.71
N LYS A 2 6.27 -2.46 60.50
CA LYS A 2 4.89 -2.17 60.06
C LYS A 2 4.27 -1.16 61.03
N THR A 3 3.69 -0.07 60.55
CA THR A 3 3.03 0.99 61.35
C THR A 3 2.07 1.80 60.48
N THR A 4 1.12 2.45 61.10
CA THR A 4 0.18 3.33 60.36
C THR A 4 0.97 4.53 59.79
N LEU A 5 1.02 4.65 58.47
CA LEU A 5 1.69 5.73 57.77
C LEU A 5 0.73 6.91 57.59
N THR A 6 1.20 8.11 57.91
CA THR A 6 0.56 9.39 57.56
C THR A 6 1.49 10.21 56.70
N GLN A 7 0.98 11.15 55.90
CA GLN A 7 1.77 12.03 55.04
C GLN A 7 2.84 12.79 55.84
N SER A 8 2.45 13.32 57.02
CA SER A 8 3.37 14.03 57.92
C SER A 8 4.47 13.12 58.45
N PHE A 9 4.14 11.88 58.83
CA PHE A 9 5.13 10.91 59.32
C PHE A 9 6.14 10.57 58.21
N ILE A 10 5.66 10.38 56.97
CA ILE A 10 6.53 10.05 55.84
C ILE A 10 7.47 11.19 55.49
N ILE A 11 6.95 12.43 55.47
CA ILE A 11 7.74 13.61 55.06
C ILE A 11 8.75 13.98 56.17
N ASN A 12 8.31 14.09 57.41
CA ASN A 12 9.04 14.73 58.49
C ASN A 12 9.84 13.78 59.39
N LYS A 13 9.46 12.49 59.46
CA LYS A 13 10.06 11.55 60.39
C LYS A 13 10.94 10.48 59.73
N LEU A 14 10.61 10.08 58.49
CA LEU A 14 11.39 9.08 57.80
C LEU A 14 12.61 9.71 57.11
N SER A 15 13.83 9.21 57.40
CA SER A 15 15.08 9.63 56.77
C SER A 15 16.00 8.42 56.62
N VAL A 16 16.85 8.42 55.60
CA VAL A 16 17.85 7.32 55.44
C VAL A 16 18.86 7.27 56.55
N HIS A 17 19.06 8.38 57.30
CA HIS A 17 20.01 8.49 58.40
C HIS A 17 19.51 7.82 59.68
N VAL A 18 18.22 7.65 59.83
CA VAL A 18 17.58 6.99 60.97
C VAL A 18 16.62 5.93 60.50
N LYS A 19 16.58 4.79 61.13
CA LYS A 19 15.70 3.68 60.82
C LYS A 19 14.68 3.53 61.93
N PRO A 20 13.35 3.55 61.61
CA PRO A 20 12.34 3.35 62.62
C PRO A 20 12.27 1.85 63.01
N GLU A 21 12.23 1.55 64.33
CA GLU A 21 12.01 0.23 64.89
C GLU A 21 10.91 0.27 65.95
N LEU A 22 10.33 -0.88 66.28
CA LEU A 22 9.33 -0.98 67.34
C LEU A 22 10.04 -1.43 68.65
N ASN A 23 9.88 -0.69 69.73
CA ASN A 23 10.38 -1.12 71.04
C ASN A 23 9.50 -2.22 71.64
N SER A 24 9.85 -2.75 72.78
CA SER A 24 9.12 -3.79 73.51
C SER A 24 7.68 -3.39 73.89
N SER A 25 7.38 -2.09 73.94
CA SER A 25 6.04 -1.54 74.21
C SER A 25 5.25 -1.19 72.93
N GLY A 26 5.76 -1.55 71.73
CA GLY A 26 5.08 -1.31 70.45
C GLY A 26 5.16 0.14 69.96
N LYS A 27 5.96 1.03 70.60
CA LYS A 27 6.13 2.40 70.14
C LYS A 27 7.25 2.49 69.12
N VAL A 28 7.11 3.37 68.13
CA VAL A 28 8.11 3.64 67.10
C VAL A 28 9.28 4.44 67.72
N VAL A 29 10.47 3.87 67.67
CA VAL A 29 11.74 4.52 68.03
C VAL A 29 12.61 4.65 66.79
N PHE A 30 13.46 5.66 66.74
CA PHE A 30 14.36 5.89 65.62
C PHE A 30 15.80 5.59 66.01
N GLU A 31 16.39 4.60 65.38
CA GLU A 31 17.80 4.23 65.61
C GLU A 31 18.69 4.80 64.51
N PRO A 32 19.94 5.14 64.83
CA PRO A 32 20.90 5.57 63.82
C PRO A 32 21.10 4.52 62.73
N ASN A 33 21.16 4.96 61.46
CA ASN A 33 21.48 4.13 60.29
C ASN A 33 22.79 4.60 59.65
N PRO A 34 23.94 4.33 60.28
CA PRO A 34 25.24 4.88 59.88
C PRO A 34 25.67 4.44 58.48
N GLN A 35 25.20 3.26 58.03
CA GLN A 35 25.49 2.75 56.69
C GLN A 35 24.53 3.31 55.61
N GLN A 36 23.57 4.13 56.00
CA GLN A 36 22.55 4.74 55.11
C GLN A 36 21.88 3.73 54.18
N LYS A 37 21.72 2.49 54.67
CA LYS A 37 21.07 1.42 53.88
C LYS A 37 19.59 1.72 53.67
N PRO A 38 19.10 1.61 52.41
CA PRO A 38 17.67 1.80 52.14
C PRO A 38 16.82 0.78 52.90
N TYR A 39 15.69 1.22 53.42
CA TYR A 39 14.75 0.39 54.17
C TYR A 39 13.30 0.61 53.70
N ILE A 40 12.39 -0.27 54.09
CA ILE A 40 10.95 -0.18 53.80
C ILE A 40 10.18 -0.18 55.11
N VAL A 41 9.24 0.78 55.27
CA VAL A 41 8.24 0.79 56.31
C VAL A 41 6.91 0.44 55.67
N PHE A 42 6.27 -0.63 56.12
CA PHE A 42 4.99 -1.07 55.62
C PHE A 42 3.85 -0.37 56.35
N ASP A 43 2.80 -0.06 55.67
CA ASP A 43 1.63 0.58 56.19
C ASP A 43 0.69 -0.43 56.85
N ASP A 44 0.19 -0.10 58.03
CA ASP A 44 -0.74 -0.90 58.82
C ASP A 44 -2.15 -0.27 58.91
N HIS A 45 -2.42 0.75 58.12
CA HIS A 45 -3.74 1.37 58.06
C HIS A 45 -4.78 0.38 57.50
N ARG A 46 -5.99 0.38 58.09
CA ARG A 46 -7.07 -0.54 57.71
C ARG A 46 -7.42 -0.54 56.20
N ASP A 47 -7.31 0.64 55.54
CA ASP A 47 -7.60 0.81 54.13
C ASP A 47 -6.38 0.60 53.24
N SER A 48 -5.25 0.19 53.82
CA SER A 48 -4.00 -0.03 53.06
C SER A 48 -3.99 -1.43 52.46
N PRO A 49 -3.64 -1.56 51.17
CA PRO A 49 -3.49 -2.88 50.56
C PRO A 49 -2.26 -3.61 51.17
N VAL A 50 -2.46 -4.91 51.41
CA VAL A 50 -1.38 -5.74 52.02
C VAL A 50 -0.08 -5.66 51.23
N GLY A 51 1.00 -5.29 51.95
CA GLY A 51 2.31 -5.15 51.39
C GLY A 51 2.61 -3.75 50.83
N PHE A 52 1.73 -2.79 50.98
CA PHE A 52 1.98 -1.39 50.66
C PHE A 52 2.90 -0.76 51.72
N GLY A 53 3.80 0.12 51.33
CA GLY A 53 4.72 0.82 52.23
C GLY A 53 5.55 1.85 51.50
N VAL A 54 6.43 2.48 52.28
CA VAL A 54 7.40 3.49 51.80
C VAL A 54 8.81 2.95 51.85
N LYS A 55 9.48 2.94 50.70
CA LYS A 55 10.92 2.72 50.62
C LYS A 55 11.63 4.06 50.81
N VAL A 56 12.53 4.15 51.79
CA VAL A 56 13.36 5.30 52.06
C VAL A 56 14.76 5.00 51.54
N SER A 57 15.29 5.87 50.72
CA SER A 57 16.64 5.81 50.16
C SER A 57 17.32 7.17 50.26
N LEU A 58 18.60 7.27 49.97
CA LEU A 58 19.42 8.48 50.13
C LEU A 58 18.81 9.68 49.38
N THR A 59 18.30 9.46 48.16
CA THR A 59 17.84 10.52 47.25
C THR A 59 16.35 10.71 47.22
N LYS A 60 15.53 9.71 47.63
CA LYS A 60 14.08 9.76 47.48
C LYS A 60 13.31 8.78 48.39
N LYS A 61 12.07 9.17 48.62
CA LYS A 61 11.06 8.32 49.26
C LYS A 61 10.05 7.85 48.18
N THR A 62 9.75 6.54 48.17
CA THR A 62 8.99 5.91 47.09
C THR A 62 7.93 4.98 47.67
N TYR A 63 6.70 5.13 47.28
CA TYR A 63 5.63 4.16 47.60
C TYR A 63 5.88 2.86 46.82
N VAL A 64 5.81 1.73 47.52
CA VAL A 64 6.06 0.39 46.96
C VAL A 64 5.03 -0.61 47.46
N ILE A 65 4.82 -1.66 46.69
CA ILE A 65 4.10 -2.85 47.12
C ILE A 65 5.05 -4.02 47.08
N GLN A 66 5.06 -4.80 48.17
CA GLN A 66 5.78 -6.06 48.22
C GLN A 66 4.81 -7.16 48.60
N ARG A 67 4.48 -8.04 47.66
CA ARG A 67 3.48 -9.08 47.86
C ARG A 67 3.97 -10.42 47.33
N ARG A 68 3.64 -11.49 48.04
CA ARG A 68 3.85 -12.86 47.59
C ARG A 68 2.66 -13.27 46.66
N VAL A 69 2.99 -13.73 45.46
CA VAL A 69 2.03 -14.21 44.47
C VAL A 69 2.32 -15.66 44.14
N SER A 70 1.33 -16.57 44.32
CA SER A 70 1.52 -17.97 43.93
C SER A 70 1.46 -18.13 42.40
N SER A 71 2.49 -18.72 41.82
CA SER A 71 2.43 -19.16 40.43
C SER A 71 1.54 -20.39 40.31
N GLY A 72 0.59 -20.36 39.38
CA GLY A 72 -0.40 -21.43 39.21
C GLY A 72 0.08 -22.74 38.59
N THR A 73 1.34 -22.84 38.24
CA THR A 73 2.00 -24.05 37.71
C THR A 73 2.60 -24.85 38.84
N ARG A 74 2.12 -26.09 39.01
CA ARG A 74 2.80 -27.08 39.85
C ARG A 74 4.06 -27.57 39.10
N ASP A 75 5.24 -27.16 39.54
CA ASP A 75 6.44 -27.88 39.16
C ASP A 75 6.42 -29.22 39.88
N VAL A 76 6.30 -30.31 39.15
CA VAL A 76 5.99 -31.66 39.58
C VAL A 76 7.18 -32.31 40.32
N LYS A 77 8.36 -31.66 40.43
CA LYS A 77 9.57 -32.28 40.98
C LYS A 77 9.87 -32.11 42.49
N GLU A 78 9.23 -31.18 43.20
CA GLU A 78 9.57 -30.97 44.63
C GLU A 78 8.42 -30.55 45.57
N GLY A 79 7.21 -30.80 45.31
CA GLY A 79 6.11 -30.61 46.29
C GLY A 79 5.90 -29.21 46.93
N LYS A 80 6.72 -28.21 46.60
CA LYS A 80 6.61 -26.81 47.03
C LYS A 80 6.07 -25.96 45.90
N LYS A 81 4.94 -25.26 46.16
CA LYS A 81 4.44 -24.24 45.24
C LYS A 81 5.46 -23.11 45.12
N PRO A 82 6.06 -22.80 43.96
CA PRO A 82 6.98 -21.68 43.83
C PRO A 82 6.19 -20.38 44.07
N SER A 83 6.53 -19.69 45.14
CA SER A 83 5.96 -18.38 45.45
C SER A 83 7.02 -17.31 45.19
N SER A 84 6.76 -16.41 44.24
CA SER A 84 7.65 -15.27 43.99
C SER A 84 7.15 -14.04 44.74
N VAL A 85 8.08 -13.32 45.40
CA VAL A 85 7.79 -12.02 45.99
C VAL A 85 7.94 -10.95 44.93
N LEU A 86 6.82 -10.38 44.50
CA LEU A 86 6.83 -9.26 43.56
C LEU A 86 6.98 -7.95 44.30
N LYS A 87 7.96 -7.13 43.87
CA LYS A 87 8.16 -5.75 44.36
C LYS A 87 7.79 -4.80 43.21
N VAL A 88 6.83 -3.92 43.47
CA VAL A 88 6.30 -2.99 42.47
C VAL A 88 6.41 -1.56 43.00
N LYS A 89 6.95 -0.65 42.18
CA LYS A 89 6.94 0.78 42.47
C LYS A 89 5.55 1.32 42.14
N VAL A 90 4.92 2.03 43.13
CA VAL A 90 3.66 2.77 42.93
C VAL A 90 3.95 4.16 42.34
N GLY A 91 4.87 4.91 42.97
CA GLY A 91 5.30 6.24 42.56
C GLY A 91 6.21 6.88 43.58
N ASN A 92 6.74 8.07 43.34
CA ASN A 92 7.47 8.82 44.35
C ASN A 92 6.46 9.45 45.32
N VAL A 93 6.88 9.73 46.55
CA VAL A 93 5.98 10.36 47.56
C VAL A 93 5.52 11.75 47.09
N SER A 94 6.39 12.47 46.35
CA SER A 94 6.06 13.76 45.70
C SER A 94 5.01 13.69 44.60
N ASP A 95 4.82 12.52 44.03
CA ASP A 95 3.89 12.34 42.89
C ASP A 95 2.41 12.26 43.35
N PHE A 96 2.18 12.16 44.67
CA PHE A 96 0.87 12.00 45.28
C PHE A 96 0.55 13.13 46.28
N PRO A 97 -0.54 13.87 46.09
CA PRO A 97 -1.00 14.90 47.04
C PRO A 97 -1.31 14.35 48.44
N SER A 98 -1.75 13.07 48.53
CA SER A 98 -2.04 12.42 49.80
C SER A 98 -1.68 10.94 49.76
N ILE A 99 -1.41 10.36 50.96
CA ILE A 99 -1.18 8.92 51.09
C ILE A 99 -2.39 8.08 50.68
N ASP A 100 -3.60 8.59 50.78
CA ASP A 100 -4.82 7.86 50.40
C ASP A 100 -4.90 7.67 48.88
N GLN A 101 -4.48 8.65 48.12
CA GLN A 101 -4.35 8.51 46.67
C GLN A 101 -3.29 7.44 46.30
N ALA A 102 -2.17 7.40 47.02
CA ALA A 102 -1.17 6.39 46.85
C ALA A 102 -1.68 4.98 47.23
N ARG A 103 -2.52 4.86 48.29
CA ARG A 103 -3.20 3.62 48.67
C ARG A 103 -4.14 3.15 47.55
N GLU A 104 -4.91 4.05 46.95
CA GLU A 104 -5.83 3.73 45.86
C GLU A 104 -5.07 3.24 44.62
N ALA A 105 -4.03 3.96 44.19
CA ALA A 105 -3.16 3.53 43.10
C ALA A 105 -2.53 2.15 43.40
N ALA A 106 -2.15 1.91 44.65
CA ALA A 106 -1.61 0.64 45.08
C ALA A 106 -2.65 -0.50 44.99
N ARG A 107 -3.96 -0.25 45.33
CA ARG A 107 -5.00 -1.26 45.17
C ARG A 107 -5.19 -1.71 43.73
N GLN A 108 -5.20 -0.78 42.79
CA GLN A 108 -5.26 -1.08 41.34
C GLN A 108 -4.10 -1.95 40.88
N LEU A 109 -2.88 -1.62 41.30
CA LEU A 109 -1.70 -2.43 41.01
C LEU A 109 -1.78 -3.83 41.63
N VAL A 110 -2.28 -3.96 42.86
CA VAL A 110 -2.48 -5.26 43.50
C VAL A 110 -3.51 -6.11 42.76
N GLN A 111 -4.62 -5.55 42.29
CA GLN A 111 -5.57 -6.26 41.44
C GLN A 111 -4.93 -6.83 40.20
N THR A 112 -4.15 -5.99 39.52
CA THR A 112 -3.38 -6.42 38.31
C THR A 112 -2.36 -7.52 38.66
N MET A 113 -1.65 -7.41 39.78
CA MET A 113 -0.70 -8.44 40.23
C MET A 113 -1.37 -9.78 40.51
N ILE A 114 -2.57 -9.75 41.08
CA ILE A 114 -3.34 -10.97 41.38
C ILE A 114 -3.85 -11.62 40.10
N ALA A 115 -4.43 -10.82 39.20
CA ALA A 115 -4.99 -11.28 37.92
C ALA A 115 -3.93 -11.86 36.99
N THR A 116 -2.81 -11.15 36.82
CA THR A 116 -1.76 -11.51 35.84
C THR A 116 -0.64 -12.36 36.41
N LYS A 117 -0.47 -12.43 37.75
CA LYS A 117 0.66 -13.05 38.47
C LYS A 117 2.02 -12.50 38.04
N ARG A 118 2.06 -11.33 37.44
CA ARG A 118 3.25 -10.64 36.90
C ARG A 118 3.37 -9.24 37.49
N ASN A 119 4.55 -8.65 37.35
CA ASN A 119 4.80 -7.26 37.74
C ASN A 119 4.09 -6.29 36.77
N PRO A 120 3.11 -5.47 37.20
CA PRO A 120 2.37 -4.56 36.34
C PRO A 120 3.27 -3.56 35.60
N ASN A 121 4.32 -3.05 36.23
CA ASN A 121 5.26 -2.12 35.61
C ASN A 121 6.10 -2.79 34.51
N ARG A 122 6.35 -4.09 34.66
CA ARG A 122 7.00 -4.88 33.61
C ARG A 122 6.06 -5.13 32.44
N ILE A 123 4.81 -5.48 32.72
CA ILE A 123 3.76 -5.63 31.69
C ILE A 123 3.63 -4.33 30.89
N LYS A 124 3.51 -3.18 31.60
CA LYS A 124 3.42 -1.86 30.94
C LYS A 124 4.61 -1.59 30.03
N ARG A 125 5.83 -1.83 30.48
CA ARG A 125 7.06 -1.67 29.67
C ARG A 125 7.09 -2.61 28.46
N GLU A 126 6.70 -3.88 28.64
CA GLU A 126 6.65 -4.85 27.55
C GLU A 126 5.60 -4.45 26.51
N THR A 127 4.45 -3.94 26.95
CA THR A 127 3.40 -3.40 26.06
C THR A 127 3.90 -2.14 25.32
N GLU A 128 4.53 -1.21 26.04
CA GLU A 128 5.09 0.01 25.42
C GLU A 128 6.22 -0.31 24.43
N ALA A 129 7.03 -1.33 24.69
CA ALA A 129 8.10 -1.78 23.81
C ALA A 129 7.57 -2.54 22.58
N SER A 130 6.37 -3.10 22.65
CA SER A 130 5.70 -3.80 21.53
C SER A 130 4.84 -2.90 20.66
N GLU A 131 4.76 -1.61 20.97
CA GLU A 131 3.92 -0.66 20.23
C GLU A 131 4.59 -0.25 18.92
N LEU A 132 3.86 -0.46 17.84
CA LEU A 132 4.35 -0.25 16.49
C LEU A 132 4.52 1.23 16.14
N THR A 133 5.68 1.57 15.61
CA THR A 133 5.97 2.86 14.97
C THR A 133 5.41 2.90 13.55
N ILE A 134 5.31 4.08 12.98
CA ILE A 134 4.90 4.26 11.56
C ILE A 134 5.85 3.52 10.62
N SER A 135 7.17 3.57 10.84
CA SER A 135 8.15 2.85 10.03
C SER A 135 7.93 1.34 10.08
N GLU A 136 7.73 0.77 11.27
CA GLU A 136 7.48 -0.68 11.43
C GLU A 136 6.18 -1.12 10.76
N VAL A 137 5.13 -0.31 10.84
CA VAL A 137 3.85 -0.58 10.15
C VAL A 137 4.03 -0.60 8.63
N PHE A 138 4.77 0.35 8.06
CA PHE A 138 5.08 0.35 6.63
C PHE A 138 5.94 -0.85 6.23
N ALA A 139 6.94 -1.20 7.05
CA ALA A 139 7.79 -2.36 6.83
C ALA A 139 7.00 -3.69 6.86
N GLN A 140 6.12 -3.88 7.85
CA GLN A 140 5.23 -5.05 7.92
C GLN A 140 4.33 -5.14 6.70
N TYR A 141 3.74 -4.04 6.28
CA TYR A 141 2.86 -4.02 5.11
C TYR A 141 3.63 -4.31 3.81
N ARG A 142 4.88 -3.83 3.68
CA ARG A 142 5.78 -4.15 2.58
C ARG A 142 6.05 -5.65 2.51
N GLN A 143 6.39 -6.28 3.64
CA GLN A 143 6.60 -7.73 3.71
C GLN A 143 5.34 -8.50 3.33
N HIS A 144 4.18 -8.08 3.80
CA HIS A 144 2.91 -8.67 3.37
C HIS A 144 2.70 -8.58 1.85
N LEU A 145 2.99 -7.42 1.24
CA LEU A 145 2.87 -7.24 -0.21
C LEU A 145 3.82 -8.13 -1.01
N LEU A 146 5.03 -8.39 -0.49
CA LEU A 146 6.03 -9.25 -1.09
C LEU A 146 5.71 -10.75 -0.87
N GLY A 147 5.14 -11.11 0.27
CA GLY A 147 4.80 -12.49 0.64
C GLY A 147 3.51 -13.04 0.01
N ARG A 148 2.81 -12.26 -0.83
CA ARG A 148 1.62 -12.74 -1.54
C ARG A 148 1.98 -13.80 -2.59
N SER A 149 1.06 -14.70 -2.92
CA SER A 149 1.21 -15.68 -4.01
C SER A 149 1.61 -15.03 -5.35
N LYS A 150 1.14 -13.81 -5.61
CA LYS A 150 1.63 -12.92 -6.65
C LYS A 150 2.19 -11.66 -5.99
N PRO A 151 3.51 -11.56 -5.78
CA PRO A 151 4.15 -10.42 -5.12
C PRO A 151 3.82 -9.08 -5.78
N ALA A 152 3.84 -8.00 -5.01
CA ALA A 152 3.57 -6.66 -5.53
C ALA A 152 4.61 -6.26 -6.58
N LYS A 153 4.15 -5.60 -7.66
CA LYS A 153 5.05 -5.10 -8.72
C LYS A 153 5.94 -3.97 -8.18
N PRO A 154 7.16 -3.80 -8.72
CA PRO A 154 8.11 -2.77 -8.27
C PRO A 154 7.50 -1.37 -8.20
N ASN A 155 6.64 -1.01 -9.15
CA ASN A 155 5.96 0.29 -9.13
C ASN A 155 5.04 0.47 -7.92
N THR A 156 4.37 -0.59 -7.45
CA THR A 156 3.52 -0.54 -6.24
C THR A 156 4.37 -0.28 -5.00
N LEU A 157 5.52 -0.95 -4.90
CA LEU A 157 6.47 -0.74 -3.80
C LEU A 157 7.05 0.67 -3.84
N SER A 158 7.45 1.17 -5.01
CA SER A 158 7.94 2.55 -5.18
C SER A 158 6.91 3.60 -4.74
N VAL A 159 5.62 3.34 -4.97
CA VAL A 159 4.55 4.25 -4.52
C VAL A 159 4.38 4.18 -3.00
N LEU A 160 4.52 3.00 -2.40
CA LEU A 160 4.53 2.84 -0.94
C LEU A 160 5.72 3.58 -0.31
N ASP A 161 6.92 3.45 -0.89
CA ASP A 161 8.13 4.14 -0.46
C ASP A 161 7.96 5.67 -0.49
N LYS A 162 7.37 6.19 -1.56
CA LYS A 162 7.06 7.62 -1.68
C LYS A 162 6.07 8.08 -0.62
N ALA A 163 5.11 7.24 -0.24
CA ALA A 163 4.16 7.55 0.83
C ALA A 163 4.86 7.60 2.20
N GLU A 164 5.69 6.61 2.49
CA GLU A 164 6.49 6.54 3.72
C GLU A 164 7.44 7.75 3.83
N ASN A 165 8.16 8.08 2.75
CA ASN A 165 9.07 9.22 2.71
C ASN A 165 8.39 10.58 2.93
N ARG A 166 7.13 10.74 2.51
CA ARG A 166 6.36 11.97 2.80
C ARG A 166 5.95 12.08 4.28
N LEU A 167 5.98 10.96 5.00
CA LEU A 167 5.70 10.89 6.44
C LEU A 167 6.99 10.69 7.27
N LYS A 168 8.16 11.03 6.72
CA LYS A 168 9.48 10.80 7.36
C LYS A 168 9.59 11.33 8.79
N GLU A 169 8.94 12.45 9.09
CA GLU A 169 8.90 13.07 10.41
C GLU A 169 8.16 12.20 11.44
N TRP A 170 7.32 11.29 10.98
CA TRP A 170 6.51 10.40 11.83
C TRP A 170 7.07 8.98 11.93
N GLN A 171 8.11 8.64 11.19
CA GLN A 171 8.63 7.26 11.12
C GLN A 171 8.93 6.67 12.49
N ALA A 172 9.49 7.47 13.42
CA ALA A 172 9.80 7.05 14.78
C ALA A 172 8.62 7.18 15.77
N LEU A 173 7.51 7.83 15.36
CA LEU A 173 6.34 7.99 16.23
C LEU A 173 5.53 6.69 16.26
N ARG A 174 5.01 6.35 17.44
CA ARG A 174 4.07 5.23 17.58
C ARG A 174 2.72 5.61 16.98
N VAL A 175 2.09 4.67 16.30
CA VAL A 175 0.78 4.92 15.64
C VAL A 175 -0.25 5.49 16.62
N LYS A 176 -0.26 5.01 17.85
CA LYS A 176 -1.22 5.46 18.88
C LYS A 176 -1.01 6.90 19.34
N ASP A 177 0.20 7.45 19.20
CA ASP A 177 0.52 8.81 19.63
C ASP A 177 0.09 9.87 18.60
N LEU A 178 -0.27 9.44 17.38
CA LEU A 178 -0.78 10.33 16.34
C LEU A 178 -2.23 10.71 16.61
N THR A 179 -2.46 12.00 16.78
CA THR A 179 -3.81 12.54 16.94
C THR A 179 -4.50 12.80 15.59
N GLY A 180 -5.84 12.84 15.59
CA GLY A 180 -6.60 13.21 14.40
C GLY A 180 -6.22 14.60 13.86
N ASN A 181 -5.90 15.55 14.75
CA ASN A 181 -5.47 16.89 14.37
C ASN A 181 -4.11 16.91 13.66
N ASP A 182 -3.15 16.09 14.11
CA ASP A 182 -1.85 15.96 13.43
C ASP A 182 -2.03 15.44 12.01
N ILE A 183 -2.89 14.43 11.86
CA ILE A 183 -3.18 13.82 10.55
C ILE A 183 -3.85 14.81 9.60
N LEU A 184 -4.85 15.57 10.08
CA LEU A 184 -5.53 16.58 9.29
C LEU A 184 -4.57 17.69 8.86
N ARG A 185 -3.76 18.21 9.78
CA ARG A 185 -2.74 19.24 9.50
C ARG A 185 -1.73 18.76 8.46
N LYS A 186 -1.18 17.56 8.62
CA LYS A 186 -0.19 16.99 7.68
C LYS A 186 -0.80 16.69 6.31
N PHE A 187 -2.06 16.23 6.29
CA PHE A 187 -2.79 16.05 5.04
C PHE A 187 -2.92 17.38 4.29
N ASP A 188 -3.35 18.45 4.97
CA ASP A 188 -3.55 19.76 4.35
C ASP A 188 -2.21 20.39 3.91
N GLU A 189 -1.13 20.21 4.67
CA GLU A 189 0.23 20.62 4.28
C GLU A 189 0.67 19.99 2.96
N ILE A 190 0.52 18.66 2.81
CA ILE A 190 0.89 17.98 1.56
C ILE A 190 -0.10 18.33 0.44
N ALA A 191 -1.38 18.46 0.76
CA ALA A 191 -2.44 18.73 -0.22
C ALA A 191 -2.33 20.13 -0.83
N SER A 192 -1.84 21.13 -0.09
CA SER A 192 -1.60 22.49 -0.60
C SER A 192 -0.61 22.51 -1.78
N ARG A 193 0.36 21.59 -1.78
CA ARG A 193 1.37 21.46 -2.85
C ARG A 193 0.93 20.45 -3.91
N ALA A 194 0.37 19.32 -3.49
CA ALA A 194 0.03 18.19 -4.38
C ALA A 194 -1.10 17.33 -3.81
N ARG A 195 -2.35 17.73 -4.07
CA ARG A 195 -3.56 17.05 -3.56
C ARG A 195 -3.57 15.54 -3.81
N THR A 196 -3.23 15.11 -5.03
CA THR A 196 -3.18 13.68 -5.39
C THR A 196 -2.12 12.92 -4.59
N ALA A 197 -0.98 13.57 -4.31
CA ALA A 197 0.07 12.97 -3.50
C ALA A 197 -0.36 12.80 -2.04
N ALA A 198 -1.07 13.79 -1.46
CA ALA A 198 -1.65 13.69 -0.14
C ALA A 198 -2.63 12.51 -0.06
N GLU A 199 -3.62 12.48 -0.94
CA GLU A 199 -4.61 11.40 -0.96
C GLU A 199 -3.96 10.02 -1.09
N GLN A 200 -2.95 9.88 -1.95
CA GLN A 200 -2.24 8.62 -2.14
C GLN A 200 -1.45 8.22 -0.89
N THR A 201 -0.71 9.16 -0.29
CA THR A 201 0.07 8.95 0.93
C THR A 201 -0.81 8.43 2.06
N PHE A 202 -1.90 9.12 2.33
CA PHE A 202 -2.75 8.76 3.45
C PHE A 202 -3.65 7.53 3.19
N ARG A 203 -3.96 7.20 1.94
CA ARG A 203 -4.56 5.90 1.61
C ARG A 203 -3.61 4.75 1.93
N TRP A 204 -2.33 4.87 1.60
CA TRP A 204 -1.32 3.86 1.93
C TRP A 204 -1.10 3.74 3.44
N ALA A 205 -0.97 4.86 4.17
CA ALA A 205 -0.85 4.85 5.62
C ALA A 205 -2.06 4.18 6.29
N ASN A 206 -3.28 4.52 5.85
CA ASN A 206 -4.50 3.93 6.36
C ASN A 206 -4.57 2.41 6.14
N VAL A 207 -4.17 1.92 4.96
CA VAL A 207 -4.18 0.48 4.66
C VAL A 207 -3.08 -0.25 5.42
N ALA A 208 -1.89 0.34 5.56
CA ALA A 208 -0.78 -0.25 6.31
C ALA A 208 -1.13 -0.40 7.80
N VAL A 209 -1.69 0.65 8.42
CA VAL A 209 -2.13 0.60 9.82
C VAL A 209 -3.30 -0.38 10.00
N LYS A 210 -4.25 -0.43 9.07
CA LYS A 210 -5.33 -1.42 9.14
C LYS A 210 -4.78 -2.85 9.14
N HIS A 211 -3.82 -3.15 8.28
CA HIS A 211 -3.16 -4.45 8.24
C HIS A 211 -2.41 -4.77 9.54
N ALA A 212 -1.70 -3.79 10.12
CA ALA A 212 -1.01 -3.95 11.40
C ALA A 212 -2.00 -4.24 12.56
N ILE A 213 -3.17 -3.59 12.57
CA ILE A 213 -4.24 -3.87 13.53
C ILE A 213 -4.75 -5.31 13.39
N GLU A 214 -4.94 -5.80 12.16
CA GLU A 214 -5.41 -7.17 11.89
C GLU A 214 -4.39 -8.21 12.39
N ILE A 215 -3.10 -8.00 12.13
CA ILE A 215 -2.01 -8.88 12.64
C ILE A 215 -1.97 -8.83 14.16
N GLU A 216 -1.99 -7.63 14.75
CA GLU A 216 -1.92 -7.47 16.20
C GLU A 216 -3.11 -8.09 16.92
N ALA A 217 -4.31 -7.98 16.35
CA ALA A 217 -5.51 -8.65 16.88
C ALA A 217 -5.35 -10.17 16.90
N GLY A 218 -4.80 -10.77 15.81
CA GLY A 218 -4.50 -12.20 15.75
C GLY A 218 -3.45 -12.64 16.78
N ASN A 219 -2.36 -11.87 16.92
CA ASN A 219 -1.32 -12.13 17.89
C ASN A 219 -1.84 -12.01 19.34
N ALA A 220 -2.64 -10.98 19.61
CA ALA A 220 -3.24 -10.76 20.91
C ALA A 220 -4.20 -11.89 21.30
N GLN A 221 -5.01 -12.37 20.35
CA GLN A 221 -5.90 -13.52 20.53
C GLN A 221 -5.11 -14.79 20.86
N THR A 222 -4.06 -15.09 20.10
CA THR A 222 -3.20 -16.26 20.32
C THR A 222 -2.50 -16.20 21.69
N GLN A 223 -2.11 -15.00 22.13
CA GLN A 223 -1.43 -14.77 23.41
C GLN A 223 -2.38 -14.48 24.58
N GLN A 224 -3.69 -14.54 24.38
CA GLN A 224 -4.73 -14.23 25.38
C GLN A 224 -4.49 -12.90 26.10
N ARG A 225 -4.15 -11.84 25.34
CA ARG A 225 -3.92 -10.48 25.83
C ARG A 225 -4.75 -9.46 25.06
N GLN A 226 -4.86 -8.25 25.58
CA GLN A 226 -5.44 -7.14 24.81
C GLN A 226 -4.47 -6.70 23.69
N PRO A 227 -5.01 -6.35 22.52
CA PRO A 227 -4.19 -5.81 21.43
C PRO A 227 -3.59 -4.46 21.82
N SER A 228 -2.30 -4.24 21.49
CA SER A 228 -1.61 -2.98 21.74
C SER A 228 -1.99 -1.89 20.75
N LEU A 229 -2.51 -2.28 19.58
CA LEU A 229 -3.01 -1.40 18.53
C LEU A 229 -4.39 -1.85 18.10
N SER A 230 -5.44 -1.08 18.41
CA SER A 230 -6.86 -1.38 18.11
C SER A 230 -7.56 -0.29 17.31
N TYR A 231 -6.96 0.89 17.19
CA TYR A 231 -7.55 2.04 16.52
C TYR A 231 -6.66 2.54 15.38
N ASN A 232 -7.28 2.89 14.25
CA ASN A 232 -6.60 3.49 13.11
C ASN A 232 -6.82 5.02 13.11
N PRO A 233 -5.82 5.83 13.48
CA PRO A 233 -5.97 7.27 13.55
C PRO A 233 -6.20 7.91 12.17
N PHE A 234 -5.76 7.28 11.07
CA PHE A 234 -5.96 7.79 9.71
C PHE A 234 -7.41 7.72 9.22
N SER A 235 -8.29 6.99 9.93
CA SER A 235 -9.73 6.91 9.62
C SER A 235 -10.42 8.27 9.67
N ILE A 236 -9.90 9.24 10.42
CA ILE A 236 -10.41 10.61 10.53
C ILE A 236 -10.57 11.29 9.16
N LEU A 237 -9.67 11.02 8.22
CA LEU A 237 -9.71 11.61 6.88
C LEU A 237 -10.94 11.17 6.08
N LYS A 238 -11.44 9.95 6.30
CA LYS A 238 -12.68 9.46 5.71
C LYS A 238 -13.89 10.12 6.39
N VAL A 239 -13.89 10.20 7.72
CA VAL A 239 -14.95 10.85 8.51
C VAL A 239 -15.09 12.32 8.11
N GLN A 240 -13.97 13.03 7.96
CA GLN A 240 -13.92 14.44 7.55
C GLN A 240 -14.02 14.64 6.03
N LYS A 241 -14.34 13.60 5.25
CA LYS A 241 -14.50 13.66 3.78
C LYS A 241 -13.34 14.37 3.06
N LYS A 242 -12.10 14.20 3.56
CA LYS A 242 -10.90 14.86 3.00
C LYS A 242 -10.49 14.30 1.62
N PHE A 243 -10.92 13.11 1.24
CA PHE A 243 -10.65 12.54 -0.08
C PHE A 243 -11.65 13.04 -1.11
N ARG A 244 -11.14 13.40 -2.30
CA ARG A 244 -12.00 13.80 -3.42
C ARG A 244 -12.96 12.69 -3.82
N THR A 245 -14.18 13.07 -4.12
CA THR A 245 -15.20 12.23 -4.75
C THR A 245 -14.82 11.94 -6.21
N ARG A 246 -15.55 11.01 -6.85
CA ARG A 246 -15.35 10.70 -8.26
C ARG A 246 -15.67 11.93 -9.15
N SER A 247 -16.73 12.66 -8.83
CA SER A 247 -17.10 13.88 -9.56
C SER A 247 -16.00 14.93 -9.50
N GLU A 248 -15.51 15.27 -8.29
CA GLU A 248 -14.42 16.24 -8.11
C GLU A 248 -13.13 15.84 -8.82
N LEU A 249 -12.84 14.53 -8.90
CA LEU A 249 -11.72 14.03 -9.68
C LEU A 249 -11.94 14.26 -11.19
N GLU A 250 -13.13 13.98 -11.71
CA GLU A 250 -13.47 14.18 -13.11
C GLU A 250 -13.40 15.67 -13.49
N ASP A 251 -13.91 16.54 -12.64
CA ASP A 251 -13.83 18.00 -12.84
C ASP A 251 -12.37 18.51 -12.79
N SER A 252 -11.55 17.97 -11.88
CA SER A 252 -10.11 18.26 -11.84
C SER A 252 -9.38 17.80 -13.12
N TYR A 253 -9.80 16.70 -13.75
CA TYR A 253 -9.22 16.24 -15.01
C TYR A 253 -9.67 17.09 -16.19
N LYS A 254 -10.93 17.50 -16.24
CA LYS A 254 -11.45 18.44 -17.25
C LYS A 254 -10.70 19.77 -17.19
N ALA A 255 -10.60 20.36 -15.99
CA ALA A 255 -9.88 21.61 -15.77
C ALA A 255 -8.41 21.57 -16.19
N LYS A 256 -7.76 20.40 -16.10
CA LYS A 256 -6.34 20.21 -16.49
C LYS A 256 -6.17 19.75 -17.95
N GLY A 257 -7.23 19.59 -18.69
CA GLY A 257 -7.17 19.05 -20.07
C GLY A 257 -6.49 17.68 -20.16
N VAL A 258 -6.67 16.80 -19.17
CA VAL A 258 -6.01 15.50 -19.11
C VAL A 258 -7.01 14.36 -19.21
N ARG A 259 -7.69 14.16 -20.19
CA ARG A 259 -8.51 12.99 -20.60
C ARG A 259 -9.17 13.35 -21.91
N ASN A 260 -8.39 13.27 -22.97
CA ASN A 260 -8.81 13.71 -24.30
C ASN A 260 -8.81 12.51 -25.26
N PRO A 261 -9.75 11.54 -25.15
CA PRO A 261 -9.86 10.49 -26.14
C PRO A 261 -10.26 11.10 -27.48
N LEU A 262 -9.72 10.52 -28.56
CA LEU A 262 -10.00 10.96 -29.92
C LEU A 262 -11.45 10.67 -30.29
N SER A 263 -12.05 11.58 -31.05
CA SER A 263 -13.40 11.43 -31.61
C SER A 263 -13.33 10.77 -32.98
N PRO A 264 -14.08 9.68 -33.23
CA PRO A 264 -14.15 9.08 -34.58
C PRO A 264 -14.64 10.03 -35.66
N LYS A 265 -15.51 10.98 -35.31
CA LYS A 265 -16.09 11.93 -36.25
C LYS A 265 -15.13 13.06 -36.66
N ASP A 266 -14.00 13.22 -35.98
CA ASP A 266 -13.11 14.35 -36.23
C ASP A 266 -11.61 14.00 -35.94
N SER A 267 -11.20 13.99 -34.68
CA SER A 267 -9.79 13.98 -34.31
C SER A 267 -9.09 12.63 -34.53
N LEU A 268 -9.81 11.51 -34.58
CA LEU A 268 -9.22 10.20 -34.81
C LEU A 268 -8.64 10.11 -36.24
N GLY A 269 -9.38 10.52 -37.25
CA GLY A 269 -8.92 10.51 -38.65
C GLY A 269 -7.68 11.40 -38.84
N ARG A 270 -7.72 12.63 -38.33
CA ARG A 270 -6.56 13.55 -38.39
C ARG A 270 -5.32 12.97 -37.70
N PHE A 271 -5.50 12.37 -36.52
CA PHE A 271 -4.39 11.72 -35.80
C PHE A 271 -3.81 10.54 -36.58
N LEU A 272 -4.63 9.64 -37.11
CA LEU A 272 -4.18 8.48 -37.89
C LEU A 272 -3.51 8.88 -39.19
N THR A 273 -3.99 9.94 -39.87
CA THR A 273 -3.37 10.50 -41.05
C THR A 273 -2.01 11.10 -40.76
N ALA A 274 -1.89 11.93 -39.71
CA ALA A 274 -0.61 12.47 -39.25
C ALA A 274 0.38 11.36 -38.87
N LEU A 275 -0.13 10.30 -38.20
CA LEU A 275 0.67 9.12 -37.85
C LEU A 275 1.17 8.39 -39.11
N HIS A 276 0.30 8.19 -40.11
CA HIS A 276 0.68 7.57 -41.39
C HIS A 276 1.77 8.38 -42.10
N ASN A 277 1.61 9.67 -42.24
CA ASN A 277 2.60 10.57 -42.87
C ASN A 277 3.94 10.55 -42.14
N LYS A 278 3.94 10.41 -40.80
CA LYS A 278 5.18 10.33 -40.00
C LYS A 278 5.84 8.95 -40.02
N ARG A 279 5.11 7.91 -40.45
CA ARG A 279 5.53 6.50 -40.36
C ARG A 279 6.82 6.21 -41.15
N SER A 280 7.03 6.85 -42.30
CA SER A 280 8.28 6.72 -43.09
C SER A 280 9.52 7.23 -42.34
N PHE A 281 9.39 8.24 -41.50
CA PHE A 281 10.49 8.84 -40.74
C PHE A 281 10.70 8.22 -39.36
N ASN A 282 9.65 7.69 -38.74
CA ASN A 282 9.69 7.12 -37.40
C ASN A 282 8.81 5.88 -37.29
N ARG A 283 9.16 4.86 -38.05
CA ARG A 283 8.41 3.62 -38.16
C ARG A 283 8.14 2.98 -36.78
N LEU A 284 9.19 2.85 -35.96
CA LEU A 284 9.11 2.23 -34.63
C LEU A 284 8.05 2.89 -33.74
N GLY A 285 8.13 4.22 -33.59
CA GLY A 285 7.23 4.95 -32.70
C GLY A 285 5.79 5.01 -33.24
N CYS A 286 5.63 5.16 -34.57
CA CYS A 286 4.32 5.20 -35.20
C CYS A 286 3.61 3.84 -35.13
N ASP A 287 4.30 2.75 -35.45
CA ASP A 287 3.71 1.40 -35.34
C ASP A 287 3.36 1.05 -33.90
N TYR A 288 4.19 1.48 -32.91
CA TYR A 288 3.87 1.34 -31.49
C TYR A 288 2.58 2.07 -31.09
N LEU A 289 2.39 3.31 -31.51
CA LEU A 289 1.18 4.08 -31.21
C LEU A 289 -0.04 3.51 -31.95
N LEU A 290 0.13 3.10 -33.21
CA LEU A 290 -0.90 2.48 -34.02
C LEU A 290 -1.41 1.18 -33.40
N LEU A 291 -0.52 0.25 -33.02
CA LEU A 291 -0.91 -0.97 -32.34
C LEU A 291 -1.54 -0.69 -30.98
N THR A 292 -1.05 0.31 -30.24
CA THR A 292 -1.65 0.68 -28.94
C THR A 292 -3.12 1.13 -29.10
N VAL A 293 -3.44 1.88 -30.15
CA VAL A 293 -4.82 2.34 -30.36
C VAL A 293 -5.71 1.23 -30.96
N LEU A 294 -5.21 0.44 -31.91
CA LEU A 294 -5.97 -0.63 -32.56
C LEU A 294 -6.31 -1.79 -31.60
N LEU A 295 -5.41 -2.09 -30.65
CA LEU A 295 -5.62 -3.13 -29.64
C LEU A 295 -6.30 -2.61 -28.36
N GLY A 296 -6.39 -1.30 -28.17
CA GLY A 296 -6.81 -0.72 -26.90
C GLY A 296 -5.94 -1.13 -25.70
N ALA A 297 -4.71 -1.56 -25.96
CA ALA A 297 -3.78 -2.07 -24.94
C ALA A 297 -3.21 -0.95 -24.06
N ARG A 298 -2.67 -1.31 -22.88
CA ARG A 298 -1.96 -0.35 -22.04
C ARG A 298 -0.55 -0.11 -22.57
N LYS A 299 0.02 1.06 -22.26
CA LYS A 299 1.36 1.48 -22.67
C LYS A 299 2.40 0.36 -22.53
N GLU A 300 2.54 -0.21 -21.36
CA GLU A 300 3.55 -1.23 -21.09
C GLU A 300 3.18 -2.59 -21.70
N GLU A 301 1.90 -2.90 -21.82
CA GLU A 301 1.42 -4.13 -22.46
C GLU A 301 1.85 -4.19 -23.93
N THR A 302 1.69 -3.09 -24.69
CA THR A 302 2.17 -3.01 -26.08
C THR A 302 3.72 -2.95 -26.15
N ALA A 303 4.34 -2.16 -25.27
CA ALA A 303 5.79 -1.94 -25.32
C ALA A 303 6.60 -3.21 -25.07
N SER A 304 6.14 -4.06 -24.17
CA SER A 304 6.82 -5.28 -23.72
C SER A 304 6.47 -6.54 -24.53
N LEU A 305 5.84 -6.41 -25.69
CA LEU A 305 5.56 -7.54 -26.56
C LEU A 305 6.85 -8.12 -27.16
N CYS A 306 6.96 -9.44 -27.08
CA CYS A 306 8.01 -10.22 -27.73
C CYS A 306 7.43 -11.00 -28.91
N TRP A 307 8.26 -11.42 -29.84
CA TRP A 307 7.88 -12.39 -30.84
C TRP A 307 7.88 -13.81 -30.24
N ARG A 308 6.84 -14.61 -30.46
CA ARG A 308 6.74 -15.98 -29.91
C ARG A 308 7.89 -16.87 -30.40
N GLU A 309 8.34 -16.69 -31.64
CA GLU A 309 9.39 -17.46 -32.29
C GLU A 309 10.77 -17.29 -31.63
N TYR A 310 11.00 -16.21 -30.89
CA TYR A 310 12.26 -15.96 -30.17
C TYR A 310 12.17 -16.31 -28.67
N LEU A 311 11.11 -16.98 -28.23
CA LEU A 311 10.91 -17.40 -26.85
C LEU A 311 10.92 -18.91 -26.74
N THR A 312 11.62 -19.44 -25.75
CA THR A 312 11.45 -20.82 -25.33
C THR A 312 10.04 -21.05 -24.76
N ASN A 313 9.64 -22.30 -24.65
CA ASN A 313 8.32 -22.62 -24.06
C ASN A 313 8.20 -22.17 -22.60
N GLU A 314 9.29 -22.19 -21.82
CA GLU A 314 9.29 -21.70 -20.44
C GLU A 314 9.19 -20.18 -20.38
N GLU A 315 9.95 -19.46 -21.21
CA GLU A 315 9.86 -17.99 -21.29
C GLU A 315 8.47 -17.54 -21.73
N ALA A 316 7.83 -18.23 -22.67
CA ALA A 316 6.49 -17.94 -23.14
C ALA A 316 5.43 -18.01 -22.04
N LYS A 317 5.63 -18.84 -20.98
CA LYS A 317 4.71 -18.90 -19.84
C LYS A 317 4.64 -17.61 -19.05
N THR A 318 5.74 -16.83 -19.03
CA THR A 318 5.90 -15.65 -18.18
C THR A 318 6.16 -14.36 -18.96
N THR A 319 5.92 -14.36 -20.29
CA THR A 319 6.19 -13.23 -21.18
C THR A 319 4.96 -12.88 -22.00
N SER A 320 4.77 -11.59 -22.29
CA SER A 320 3.78 -11.13 -23.26
C SER A 320 4.35 -11.29 -24.66
N TYR A 321 3.58 -11.90 -25.58
CA TYR A 321 4.08 -12.20 -26.92
C TYR A 321 3.04 -12.04 -28.02
N VAL A 322 3.55 -11.91 -29.24
CA VAL A 322 2.82 -11.99 -30.50
C VAL A 322 3.12 -13.34 -31.16
N ASP A 323 2.10 -14.10 -31.47
CA ASP A 323 2.13 -15.33 -32.25
C ASP A 323 1.41 -15.06 -33.58
N LEU A 324 2.21 -14.78 -34.63
CA LEU A 324 1.65 -14.49 -35.96
C LEU A 324 1.10 -15.74 -36.64
N GLU A 325 1.66 -16.91 -36.39
CA GLU A 325 1.23 -18.18 -36.94
C GLU A 325 -0.19 -18.52 -36.46
N ASN A 326 -0.40 -18.44 -35.15
CA ASN A 326 -1.71 -18.72 -34.52
C ASN A 326 -2.62 -17.47 -34.42
N ARG A 327 -2.21 -16.34 -34.98
CA ARG A 327 -2.96 -15.08 -34.96
C ARG A 327 -3.40 -14.66 -33.56
N LYS A 328 -2.52 -14.75 -32.55
CA LYS A 328 -2.82 -14.42 -31.15
C LYS A 328 -1.78 -13.47 -30.55
N ILE A 329 -2.27 -12.56 -29.70
CA ILE A 329 -1.42 -11.76 -28.82
C ILE A 329 -1.75 -12.15 -27.38
N ARG A 330 -0.74 -12.52 -26.61
CA ARG A 330 -0.88 -12.79 -25.19
C ARG A 330 -0.21 -11.70 -24.37
N PHE A 331 -0.93 -11.15 -23.41
CA PHE A 331 -0.43 -10.25 -22.39
C PHE A 331 -0.34 -11.01 -21.06
N TYR A 332 0.87 -11.23 -20.57
CA TYR A 332 1.14 -11.94 -19.33
C TYR A 332 1.03 -11.00 -18.12
N ASP A 333 0.49 -11.49 -17.00
CA ASP A 333 0.39 -10.78 -15.71
C ASP A 333 0.06 -9.30 -15.86
N THR A 334 -1.05 -9.00 -16.51
CA THR A 334 -1.51 -7.63 -16.77
C THR A 334 -1.66 -6.83 -15.46
N LYS A 335 -2.07 -5.57 -15.53
CA LYS A 335 -2.35 -4.75 -14.34
C LYS A 335 -3.38 -5.41 -13.40
N ASN A 336 -4.27 -6.26 -13.96
CA ASN A 336 -5.30 -6.97 -13.21
C ASN A 336 -4.83 -8.31 -12.64
N ARG A 337 -3.55 -8.66 -12.79
CA ARG A 337 -2.92 -9.89 -12.27
C ARG A 337 -3.47 -11.18 -12.91
N ASN A 338 -3.96 -11.09 -14.14
CA ASN A 338 -4.36 -12.20 -14.99
C ASN A 338 -3.73 -12.06 -16.37
N ASP A 339 -3.65 -13.16 -17.08
CA ASP A 339 -3.28 -13.19 -18.48
C ASP A 339 -4.47 -12.76 -19.33
N HIS A 340 -4.16 -12.20 -20.50
CA HIS A 340 -5.16 -11.72 -21.42
C HIS A 340 -4.74 -12.03 -22.86
N GLU A 341 -5.64 -12.62 -23.63
CA GLU A 341 -5.37 -12.95 -25.03
C GLU A 341 -6.35 -12.18 -25.93
N LEU A 342 -5.82 -11.70 -27.04
CA LEU A 342 -6.56 -11.07 -28.13
C LEU A 342 -6.21 -11.72 -29.46
N PRO A 343 -7.19 -11.91 -30.38
CA PRO A 343 -6.90 -12.32 -31.73
C PRO A 343 -6.23 -11.19 -32.51
N ILE A 344 -5.47 -11.55 -33.55
CA ILE A 344 -4.83 -10.61 -34.49
C ILE A 344 -5.74 -10.44 -35.70
N CYS A 345 -6.31 -9.25 -35.85
CA CYS A 345 -7.08 -8.84 -37.02
C CYS A 345 -6.18 -8.44 -38.19
N ASP A 346 -6.76 -8.19 -39.36
CA ASP A 346 -6.03 -8.10 -40.62
C ASP A 346 -5.05 -6.92 -40.68
N ALA A 347 -5.45 -5.71 -40.24
CA ALA A 347 -4.53 -4.56 -40.25
C ALA A 347 -3.46 -4.69 -39.16
N VAL A 348 -3.81 -5.16 -37.98
CA VAL A 348 -2.83 -5.45 -36.92
C VAL A 348 -1.81 -6.49 -37.40
N LYS A 349 -2.27 -7.54 -38.10
CA LYS A 349 -1.40 -8.54 -38.72
C LYS A 349 -0.41 -7.88 -39.68
N ARG A 350 -0.89 -7.06 -40.59
CA ARG A 350 -0.03 -6.37 -41.57
C ARG A 350 1.03 -5.50 -40.90
N VAL A 351 0.64 -4.72 -39.89
CA VAL A 351 1.62 -3.90 -39.14
C VAL A 351 2.67 -4.77 -38.44
N LEU A 352 2.27 -5.91 -37.90
CA LEU A 352 3.18 -6.82 -37.20
C LEU A 352 4.13 -7.54 -38.18
N GLU A 353 3.64 -7.97 -39.34
CA GLU A 353 4.48 -8.57 -40.40
C GLU A 353 5.55 -7.58 -40.86
N ASP A 354 5.14 -6.37 -41.25
CA ASP A 354 6.06 -5.28 -41.62
C ASP A 354 7.08 -4.98 -40.49
N ARG A 355 6.64 -5.04 -39.23
CA ARG A 355 7.54 -4.84 -38.08
C ARG A 355 8.54 -5.96 -37.90
N ARG A 356 8.12 -7.22 -38.08
CA ARG A 356 9.02 -8.38 -37.98
C ARG A 356 10.13 -8.28 -38.99
N ASP A 357 9.81 -8.01 -40.24
CA ASP A 357 10.76 -7.90 -41.32
C ASP A 357 11.80 -6.79 -41.06
N ILE A 358 11.36 -5.60 -40.63
CA ILE A 358 12.26 -4.49 -40.27
C ILE A 358 13.16 -4.83 -39.09
N VAL A 359 12.66 -5.52 -38.10
CA VAL A 359 13.46 -5.91 -36.90
C VAL A 359 14.50 -6.95 -37.29
N GLN A 360 14.14 -7.92 -38.11
CA GLN A 360 15.06 -8.96 -38.61
C GLN A 360 16.17 -8.37 -39.47
N GLU A 361 15.87 -7.39 -40.35
CA GLU A 361 16.85 -6.70 -41.16
C GLU A 361 17.80 -5.79 -40.37
N ALA A 362 17.26 -5.08 -39.36
CA ALA A 362 18.03 -4.03 -38.66
C ALA A 362 18.84 -4.54 -37.45
N GLU A 363 18.51 -5.68 -36.89
CA GLU A 363 19.10 -6.17 -35.64
C GLU A 363 19.90 -7.46 -35.84
N THR A 364 21.18 -7.38 -35.57
CA THR A 364 22.09 -8.52 -35.61
C THR A 364 22.23 -9.26 -34.26
N ARG A 365 21.70 -8.66 -33.16
CA ARG A 365 21.81 -9.25 -31.83
C ARG A 365 20.51 -9.93 -31.44
N HIS A 366 20.57 -11.22 -31.17
CA HIS A 366 19.43 -12.05 -30.78
C HIS A 366 18.59 -11.49 -29.61
N GLU A 367 19.21 -10.86 -28.60
CA GLU A 367 18.53 -10.29 -27.46
C GLU A 367 17.58 -9.14 -27.82
N ARG A 368 17.81 -8.43 -28.92
CA ARG A 368 16.95 -7.35 -29.40
C ARG A 368 15.92 -7.84 -30.39
N LEU A 369 16.24 -8.88 -31.15
CA LEU A 369 15.31 -9.52 -32.10
C LEU A 369 14.02 -10.00 -31.42
N LYS A 370 14.10 -10.41 -30.16
CA LYS A 370 12.91 -10.87 -29.45
C LYS A 370 11.82 -9.82 -29.27
N TRP A 371 12.15 -8.51 -29.29
CA TRP A 371 11.19 -7.45 -29.03
C TRP A 371 10.47 -7.02 -30.31
N VAL A 372 9.12 -6.91 -30.25
CA VAL A 372 8.32 -6.27 -31.32
C VAL A 372 8.72 -4.80 -31.45
N PHE A 373 8.98 -4.16 -30.32
CA PHE A 373 9.41 -2.77 -30.23
C PHE A 373 10.72 -2.68 -29.44
N PRO A 374 11.88 -2.94 -30.06
CA PRO A 374 13.17 -2.83 -29.37
C PRO A 374 13.45 -1.39 -28.92
N ALA A 375 14.17 -1.24 -27.82
CA ALA A 375 14.58 0.07 -27.34
C ALA A 375 15.49 0.77 -28.36
N ARG A 376 15.35 2.09 -28.51
CA ARG A 376 16.25 2.88 -29.38
C ARG A 376 17.70 2.85 -28.89
N SER A 377 17.88 2.95 -27.57
CA SER A 377 19.22 2.92 -26.95
C SER A 377 19.63 1.50 -26.57
N LYS A 378 20.84 1.10 -26.94
CA LYS A 378 21.47 -0.16 -26.53
C LYS A 378 21.71 -0.23 -25.00
N ARG A 379 21.69 0.92 -24.30
CA ARG A 379 21.86 1.02 -22.83
C ARG A 379 20.54 0.93 -22.06
N SER A 380 19.40 0.76 -22.75
CA SER A 380 18.10 0.67 -22.10
C SER A 380 18.02 -0.58 -21.22
N LYS A 381 17.76 -0.40 -19.93
CA LYS A 381 17.53 -1.51 -18.98
C LYS A 381 16.25 -2.29 -19.28
N ALA A 382 15.26 -1.65 -19.90
CA ALA A 382 13.99 -2.30 -20.24
C ALA A 382 14.08 -3.18 -21.49
N GLY A 383 15.06 -2.93 -22.37
CA GLY A 383 15.23 -3.63 -23.64
C GLY A 383 14.21 -3.26 -24.72
N HIS A 384 13.05 -2.75 -24.36
CA HIS A 384 11.97 -2.36 -25.26
C HIS A 384 11.72 -0.84 -25.32
N TYR A 385 10.97 -0.41 -26.33
CA TYR A 385 10.58 0.99 -26.53
C TYR A 385 9.67 1.49 -25.41
N SER A 386 9.97 2.64 -24.83
CA SER A 386 9.22 3.17 -23.69
C SER A 386 8.82 4.64 -23.82
N ASP A 387 9.53 5.41 -24.67
CA ASP A 387 9.32 6.86 -24.77
C ASP A 387 8.69 7.25 -26.10
N SER A 388 7.41 7.56 -26.05
CA SER A 388 6.63 8.10 -27.19
C SER A 388 6.19 9.54 -26.96
N LYS A 389 6.71 10.25 -25.92
CA LYS A 389 6.18 11.56 -25.54
C LYS A 389 6.34 12.59 -26.64
N SER A 390 7.56 12.81 -27.11
CA SER A 390 7.86 13.79 -28.15
C SER A 390 7.15 13.48 -29.48
N LEU A 391 7.07 12.20 -29.86
CA LEU A 391 6.31 11.80 -31.04
C LEU A 391 4.82 12.11 -30.90
N ARG A 392 4.23 11.82 -29.76
CA ARG A 392 2.79 12.14 -29.54
C ARG A 392 2.53 13.65 -29.54
N GLU A 393 3.42 14.43 -28.94
CA GLU A 393 3.34 15.91 -28.97
C GLU A 393 3.42 16.42 -30.42
N TYR A 394 4.34 15.91 -31.21
CA TYR A 394 4.43 16.21 -32.65
C TYR A 394 3.14 15.86 -33.38
N LEU A 395 2.65 14.61 -33.22
CA LEU A 395 1.40 14.17 -33.88
C LEU A 395 0.18 14.97 -33.44
N CYS A 396 0.13 15.42 -32.20
CA CYS A 396 -0.95 16.30 -31.74
C CYS A 396 -0.91 17.66 -32.45
N THR A 397 0.26 18.21 -32.64
CA THR A 397 0.44 19.48 -33.40
C THR A 397 0.05 19.33 -34.86
N GLU A 398 0.56 18.30 -35.54
CA GLU A 398 0.23 18.03 -36.95
C GLU A 398 -1.27 17.74 -37.20
N ALA A 399 -1.90 17.09 -36.24
CA ALA A 399 -3.32 16.76 -36.32
C ALA A 399 -4.23 17.88 -35.78
N GLU A 400 -3.69 18.98 -35.29
CA GLU A 400 -4.43 20.07 -34.64
C GLU A 400 -5.36 19.60 -33.54
N ILE A 401 -4.87 18.70 -32.68
CA ILE A 401 -5.61 18.13 -31.57
C ILE A 401 -5.02 18.52 -30.22
N VAL A 402 -5.88 18.54 -29.21
CA VAL A 402 -5.46 18.76 -27.82
C VAL A 402 -4.51 17.64 -27.39
N LYS A 403 -3.63 17.94 -26.42
CA LYS A 403 -2.66 17.02 -25.85
C LYS A 403 -3.26 15.64 -25.56
N LEU A 404 -2.67 14.58 -26.14
CA LEU A 404 -3.10 13.20 -26.07
C LEU A 404 -2.20 12.42 -25.09
N GLY A 405 -2.80 11.77 -24.09
CA GLY A 405 -2.12 10.84 -23.20
C GLY A 405 -2.11 9.41 -23.77
N MET A 406 -1.13 8.57 -23.36
CA MET A 406 -1.13 7.15 -23.77
C MET A 406 -2.43 6.41 -23.39
N HIS A 407 -3.01 6.77 -22.25
CA HIS A 407 -4.27 6.15 -21.83
C HIS A 407 -5.48 6.67 -22.62
N ASP A 408 -5.36 7.78 -23.30
CA ASP A 408 -6.45 8.31 -24.16
C ASP A 408 -6.60 7.50 -25.43
N LEU A 409 -5.52 6.91 -25.96
CA LEU A 409 -5.60 5.94 -27.07
C LEU A 409 -6.49 4.74 -26.68
N ARG A 410 -6.31 4.20 -25.49
CA ARG A 410 -7.14 3.12 -24.97
C ARG A 410 -8.59 3.58 -24.70
N ARG A 411 -8.79 4.82 -24.27
CA ARG A 411 -10.15 5.39 -24.11
C ARG A 411 -10.84 5.58 -25.45
N THR A 412 -10.09 5.96 -26.49
CA THR A 412 -10.59 6.03 -27.87
C THR A 412 -11.10 4.66 -28.33
N PHE A 413 -10.28 3.62 -28.16
CA PHE A 413 -10.70 2.24 -28.45
C PHE A 413 -11.95 1.86 -27.63
N GLY A 414 -11.95 2.13 -26.31
CA GLY A 414 -13.06 1.77 -25.43
C GLY A 414 -14.39 2.41 -25.84
N ARG A 415 -14.38 3.69 -26.24
CA ARG A 415 -15.59 4.38 -26.76
C ARG A 415 -16.14 3.71 -28.00
N LEU A 416 -15.30 3.43 -28.99
CA LEU A 416 -15.70 2.73 -30.19
C LEU A 416 -16.19 1.31 -29.90
N ALA A 417 -15.54 0.61 -29.01
CA ALA A 417 -15.98 -0.71 -28.59
C ALA A 417 -17.38 -0.67 -27.93
N GLU A 418 -17.67 0.35 -27.13
CA GLU A 418 -19.00 0.56 -26.52
C GLU A 418 -20.08 0.87 -27.57
N GLU A 419 -19.74 1.59 -28.64
CA GLU A 419 -20.63 1.92 -29.73
C GLU A 419 -20.92 0.72 -30.67
N LEU A 420 -19.91 -0.13 -30.89
CA LEU A 420 -19.93 -1.17 -31.93
C LEU A 420 -20.21 -2.58 -31.41
N THR A 421 -20.11 -2.81 -30.09
CA THR A 421 -20.20 -4.17 -29.53
C THR A 421 -20.96 -4.21 -28.19
N SER A 422 -21.23 -5.41 -27.70
CA SER A 422 -21.86 -5.58 -26.39
C SER A 422 -20.91 -5.29 -25.21
N TYR A 423 -21.46 -4.87 -24.09
CA TYR A 423 -20.71 -4.59 -22.86
C TYR A 423 -19.80 -5.75 -22.38
N ALA A 424 -20.27 -7.00 -22.55
CA ALA A 424 -19.48 -8.18 -22.21
C ALA A 424 -18.20 -8.28 -23.08
N VAL A 425 -18.34 -8.00 -24.39
CA VAL A 425 -17.21 -7.97 -25.34
C VAL A 425 -16.26 -6.82 -24.99
N VAL A 426 -16.77 -5.63 -24.71
CA VAL A 426 -15.94 -4.48 -24.28
C VAL A 426 -15.09 -4.82 -23.06
N LYS A 427 -15.69 -5.45 -22.04
CA LYS A 427 -14.95 -5.91 -20.85
C LYS A 427 -13.85 -6.90 -21.21
N LYS A 428 -14.13 -7.87 -22.09
CA LYS A 428 -13.14 -8.85 -22.54
C LYS A 428 -12.03 -8.15 -23.30
N LEU A 429 -12.32 -7.31 -24.29
CA LEU A 429 -11.34 -6.57 -25.10
C LEU A 429 -10.43 -5.68 -24.23
N LEU A 430 -11.00 -4.98 -23.27
CA LEU A 430 -10.25 -4.10 -22.37
C LEU A 430 -9.67 -4.80 -21.14
N ASN A 431 -9.81 -6.12 -21.01
CA ASN A 431 -9.38 -6.83 -19.80
C ASN A 431 -9.80 -6.11 -18.51
N HIS A 432 -11.08 -5.74 -18.44
CA HIS A 432 -11.63 -5.19 -17.21
C HIS A 432 -12.02 -6.34 -16.27
N ARG A 433 -11.75 -6.18 -14.96
CA ARG A 433 -12.18 -7.17 -13.97
C ARG A 433 -13.71 -7.21 -13.94
N ASN A 434 -14.26 -8.41 -13.92
CA ASN A 434 -15.66 -8.60 -13.60
C ASN A 434 -15.91 -8.07 -12.20
N THR A 435 -16.93 -7.25 -12.06
CA THR A 435 -17.48 -6.85 -10.78
C THR A 435 -18.19 -8.05 -10.15
N THR A 436 -18.62 -7.94 -8.91
CA THR A 436 -19.23 -9.00 -8.10
C THR A 436 -20.62 -9.48 -8.61
N ASP A 437 -21.00 -9.15 -9.83
CA ASP A 437 -22.28 -9.58 -10.41
C ASP A 437 -22.21 -11.05 -10.85
N PRO A 438 -22.96 -11.96 -10.23
CA PRO A 438 -22.97 -13.38 -10.60
C PRO A 438 -23.40 -13.65 -12.04
N THR A 439 -24.23 -12.78 -12.62
CA THR A 439 -24.78 -12.90 -13.99
C THR A 439 -23.68 -12.79 -15.06
N GLU A 440 -22.59 -12.08 -14.75
CA GLU A 440 -21.44 -11.92 -15.67
C GLU A 440 -20.67 -13.23 -15.91
N ARG A 441 -20.80 -14.23 -15.04
CA ARG A 441 -20.15 -15.54 -15.22
C ARG A 441 -20.70 -16.34 -16.38
N TYR A 442 -21.94 -16.04 -16.79
CA TYR A 442 -22.64 -16.74 -17.88
C TYR A 442 -22.49 -16.06 -19.24
N ALA A 443 -21.98 -14.84 -19.29
CA ALA A 443 -21.87 -14.02 -20.50
C ALA A 443 -20.43 -13.86 -20.99
N VAL A 444 -19.62 -14.92 -20.92
CA VAL A 444 -18.26 -14.89 -21.47
C VAL A 444 -18.33 -14.99 -22.99
N PRO A 445 -17.91 -13.97 -23.76
CA PRO A 445 -17.91 -14.05 -25.22
C PRO A 445 -16.93 -15.12 -25.68
N ASP A 446 -17.31 -15.90 -26.70
CA ASP A 446 -16.43 -16.82 -27.40
C ASP A 446 -15.34 -16.09 -28.21
N GLU A 447 -14.36 -16.82 -28.73
CA GLU A 447 -13.23 -16.24 -29.45
C GLU A 447 -13.67 -15.62 -30.78
N ASP A 448 -14.62 -16.24 -31.50
CA ASP A 448 -15.11 -15.75 -32.79
C ASP A 448 -15.81 -14.41 -32.62
N ARG A 449 -16.66 -14.29 -31.62
CA ARG A 449 -17.37 -13.04 -31.32
C ARG A 449 -16.41 -11.91 -30.91
N VAL A 450 -15.31 -12.26 -30.19
CA VAL A 450 -14.26 -11.30 -29.85
C VAL A 450 -13.50 -10.87 -31.10
N TYR A 451 -13.18 -11.81 -31.99
CA TYR A 451 -12.50 -11.52 -33.26
C TYR A 451 -13.34 -10.60 -34.15
N GLU A 452 -14.62 -10.94 -34.40
CA GLU A 452 -15.54 -10.12 -35.22
C GLU A 452 -15.68 -8.70 -34.66
N ALA A 453 -15.82 -8.58 -33.34
CA ALA A 453 -15.93 -7.28 -32.70
C ALA A 453 -14.64 -6.46 -32.86
N LEU A 454 -13.47 -7.07 -32.66
CA LEU A 454 -12.20 -6.40 -32.82
C LEU A 454 -11.95 -5.98 -34.28
N GLN A 455 -12.27 -6.84 -35.23
CA GLN A 455 -12.20 -6.55 -36.68
C GLN A 455 -13.09 -5.36 -37.05
N ARG A 456 -14.32 -5.33 -36.53
CA ARG A 456 -15.26 -4.20 -36.78
C ARG A 456 -14.72 -2.88 -36.25
N ILE A 457 -14.14 -2.91 -35.02
CA ILE A 457 -13.53 -1.73 -34.40
C ILE A 457 -12.31 -1.26 -35.21
N GLU A 458 -11.43 -2.19 -35.62
CA GLU A 458 -10.27 -1.91 -36.46
C GLU A 458 -10.67 -1.23 -37.78
N LEU A 459 -11.60 -1.80 -38.50
CA LEU A 459 -12.12 -1.25 -39.75
C LEU A 459 -12.68 0.15 -39.53
N HIS A 460 -13.56 0.32 -38.55
CA HIS A 460 -14.17 1.61 -38.25
C HIS A 460 -13.13 2.70 -37.94
N MET A 461 -12.08 2.36 -37.18
CA MET A 461 -10.98 3.29 -36.95
C MET A 461 -10.24 3.68 -38.24
N LEU A 462 -9.88 2.69 -39.04
CA LEU A 462 -9.08 2.92 -40.24
C LEU A 462 -9.86 3.64 -41.34
N MET A 463 -11.16 3.42 -41.47
CA MET A 463 -12.02 4.16 -42.39
C MET A 463 -12.03 5.67 -42.15
N THR A 464 -11.64 6.14 -40.96
CA THR A 464 -11.46 7.58 -40.66
C THR A 464 -10.20 8.18 -41.29
N ALA A 465 -9.27 7.34 -41.81
CA ALA A 465 -8.02 7.74 -42.42
C ALA A 465 -7.73 6.92 -43.69
N PRO A 466 -8.35 7.26 -44.83
CA PRO A 466 -8.32 6.46 -46.06
C PRO A 466 -6.94 6.09 -46.57
N THR A 467 -5.96 7.00 -46.49
CA THR A 467 -4.56 6.73 -46.87
C THR A 467 -3.93 5.61 -46.04
N LEU A 468 -4.13 5.62 -44.73
CA LEU A 468 -3.65 4.56 -43.84
C LEU A 468 -4.41 3.25 -44.06
N TYR A 469 -5.73 3.32 -44.24
CA TYR A 469 -6.55 2.16 -44.56
C TYR A 469 -6.03 1.46 -45.83
N ASN A 470 -5.88 2.21 -46.92
CA ASN A 470 -5.36 1.67 -48.19
C ASN A 470 -3.99 1.05 -48.06
N ALA A 471 -3.08 1.69 -47.29
CA ALA A 471 -1.74 1.18 -47.07
C ALA A 471 -1.70 -0.15 -46.28
N LEU A 472 -2.69 -0.42 -45.43
CA LEU A 472 -2.71 -1.60 -44.58
C LEU A 472 -3.62 -2.72 -45.08
N LEU A 473 -4.76 -2.39 -45.71
CA LEU A 473 -5.83 -3.33 -46.00
C LEU A 473 -6.20 -3.46 -47.47
N ALA A 474 -5.88 -2.48 -48.33
CA ALA A 474 -6.35 -2.52 -49.74
C ALA A 474 -6.07 -3.89 -50.39
N SER A 475 -7.12 -4.58 -50.75
CA SER A 475 -7.11 -5.93 -51.30
C SER A 475 -8.46 -6.24 -51.92
N ALA A 476 -8.61 -7.42 -52.54
CA ALA A 476 -9.92 -7.87 -53.05
C ALA A 476 -11.00 -7.97 -51.95
N LYS A 477 -10.59 -8.32 -50.73
CA LYS A 477 -11.48 -8.37 -49.56
C LYS A 477 -11.84 -6.97 -49.01
N TYR A 478 -10.93 -6.03 -49.17
CA TYR A 478 -11.04 -4.66 -48.65
C TYR A 478 -10.78 -3.67 -49.80
N PRO A 479 -11.79 -3.27 -50.55
CA PRO A 479 -11.62 -2.34 -51.66
C PRO A 479 -10.97 -1.03 -51.19
N PRO A 480 -10.12 -0.41 -52.02
CA PRO A 480 -9.51 0.85 -51.65
C PRO A 480 -10.55 1.95 -51.45
N LEU A 481 -10.35 2.79 -50.48
CA LEU A 481 -11.15 3.99 -50.24
C LEU A 481 -10.61 5.14 -51.07
N SER A 482 -11.49 5.92 -51.70
CA SER A 482 -11.09 7.18 -52.33
C SER A 482 -10.71 8.20 -51.24
N ASP A 483 -9.65 8.95 -51.50
CA ASP A 483 -9.32 10.13 -50.70
C ASP A 483 -10.33 11.22 -51.01
N ASN A 484 -11.47 11.24 -50.31
CA ASN A 484 -12.40 12.38 -50.41
C ASN A 484 -11.68 13.61 -49.85
N LYS A 485 -11.10 14.40 -50.73
CA LYS A 485 -10.78 15.79 -50.49
C LYS A 485 -12.08 16.58 -50.71
N GLU A 486 -12.93 16.66 -49.71
CA GLU A 486 -13.89 17.75 -49.56
C GLU A 486 -13.53 18.60 -48.34
#